data_afc5bb62ccc8e6f3fdcd7bfaa93219ec
#
_entry.id   afc5bb62ccc8e6f3fdcd7bfaa93219ec
#
_cell.length_a   1.000
_cell.length_b   1.000
_cell.length_c   1.000
_cell.angle_alpha   90.00
_cell.angle_beta   90.00
_cell.angle_gamma   90.00
#
_symmetry.space_group_name_H-M   'P 1'
#
loop_
_entity.id
_entity.type
_entity.pdbx_description
1 polymer ?
#
loop_
_entity_poly.entity_id
_entity_poly.type
_entity_poly.pdbx_seq_one_letter_code
_entity_poly.pdbx_strand_id
1 'polypeptide(L)'
;MNGLLARLFGPKPPISLGLAPPRIGAQATADGAAMTYGYWDAPYAGASRIRKQLSNWHPVRASADAELLGSMDALVARSRDLDRNTGIAAGAFQTVLDNVIGISLRLSAWPDYRALGKDAQWAEEWGRTVESLWKSWADTTAIDVAGKLTFTGLTTLVFRSVLQNGEALALPLWMPRGDTQFRTCVQLVDSDRLSNPGNMTPTLTLRGGIEADEYGRPLAYYIRRISNWPGMFFPALGGLAGEWERIPATTAWGRKRVLHIYPVDRVDQTRGKPLLSPVMEQFRMLDSYQRAELQSAIVNALVAAIIETPLDPSTLAEMVGGDANAYLAAKNEYRVQLEGGTVFPLYPGDKMVPFAPERPANQFPAFCEFVMRQIGLSLGLPYEQVMKDFSKTTYSSARAALLESWRYFTTRRSWLSTYWSQQIYELWFEEAVNAGLIEAPDYYAQKAFYVRAKWIGPGRGWIDPVKEAEAAQLRMAAGISTLEAECAEQGLDYNDVIDQRAIEKQRLEEAGLWVAPPPQKPVGFPAEPEETPVRAPL
;
A
#
# COMPACT_ATOMS: atom_id res chain seq x y z
N MET A 1 47.35 31.70 13.81
CA MET A 1 46.44 31.61 12.66
C MET A 1 47.02 30.97 11.40
N ASN A 2 48.18 30.32 11.46
CA ASN A 2 48.87 29.80 10.25
C ASN A 2 48.75 28.26 10.03
N GLY A 3 48.02 27.58 10.87
CA GLY A 3 47.93 26.09 10.75
C GLY A 3 46.67 25.54 10.07
N LEU A 4 45.61 26.35 9.92
CA LEU A 4 44.34 25.89 9.36
C LEU A 4 44.26 26.02 7.83
N LEU A 5 44.93 27.02 7.25
CA LEU A 5 44.93 27.24 5.80
C LEU A 5 45.86 26.29 5.05
N ALA A 6 46.89 25.74 5.68
CA ALA A 6 47.78 24.75 5.07
C ALA A 6 47.10 23.38 4.87
N ARG A 7 46.03 23.07 5.60
CA ARG A 7 45.22 21.84 5.43
C ARG A 7 44.19 21.91 4.31
N LEU A 8 43.81 23.11 3.89
CA LEU A 8 42.80 23.30 2.83
C LEU A 8 43.40 23.51 1.44
N PHE A 9 44.65 24.00 1.31
CA PHE A 9 45.26 24.35 0.05
C PHE A 9 46.69 23.78 -0.16
N GLY A 10 47.09 22.77 0.65
CA GLY A 10 48.36 22.09 0.42
C GLY A 10 48.32 21.24 -0.88
N PRO A 11 49.46 21.08 -1.59
CA PRO A 11 49.49 20.28 -2.79
C PRO A 11 49.03 18.85 -2.44
N LYS A 12 47.99 18.38 -3.13
CA LYS A 12 47.57 16.98 -3.04
C LYS A 12 48.73 16.08 -3.37
N PRO A 13 49.03 15.01 -2.59
CA PRO A 13 50.05 14.06 -2.95
C PRO A 13 49.71 13.47 -4.32
N PRO A 14 50.72 13.17 -5.14
CA PRO A 14 50.47 12.56 -6.44
C PRO A 14 49.73 11.25 -6.25
N ILE A 15 48.64 11.06 -7.00
CA ILE A 15 47.92 9.79 -7.08
C ILE A 15 48.90 8.80 -7.67
N SER A 16 49.56 8.04 -6.84
CA SER A 16 50.31 6.87 -7.29
C SER A 16 49.28 5.88 -7.83
N LEU A 17 49.14 5.79 -9.14
CA LEU A 17 48.57 4.65 -9.81
C LEU A 17 49.55 3.48 -9.54
N GLY A 18 49.45 2.90 -8.35
CA GLY A 18 50.10 1.65 -8.01
C GLY A 18 49.44 0.54 -8.82
N LEU A 19 49.87 0.41 -10.07
CA LEU A 19 49.70 -0.80 -10.84
C LEU A 19 50.58 -1.86 -10.18
N ALA A 20 50.05 -2.56 -9.19
CA ALA A 20 50.69 -3.79 -8.72
C ALA A 20 50.75 -4.79 -9.90
N PRO A 21 51.88 -5.45 -10.13
CA PRO A 21 51.97 -6.41 -11.22
C PRO A 21 50.98 -7.56 -11.05
N PRO A 22 50.43 -8.11 -12.12
CA PRO A 22 49.44 -9.16 -12.05
C PRO A 22 50.03 -10.41 -11.36
N ARG A 23 49.50 -10.77 -10.22
CA ARG A 23 49.76 -12.06 -9.61
C ARG A 23 48.89 -13.11 -10.30
N ILE A 24 49.48 -13.82 -11.25
CA ILE A 24 48.92 -15.04 -11.82
C ILE A 24 49.10 -16.15 -10.79
N GLY A 25 48.04 -16.53 -10.13
CA GLY A 25 48.04 -17.65 -9.22
C GLY A 25 46.67 -17.81 -8.53
N ALA A 26 45.88 -18.77 -8.99
CA ALA A 26 44.75 -19.26 -8.20
C ALA A 26 45.32 -20.05 -7.01
N GLN A 27 45.23 -19.50 -5.80
CA GLN A 27 45.43 -20.30 -4.61
C GLN A 27 44.08 -20.94 -4.24
N ALA A 28 43.96 -22.24 -4.46
CA ALA A 28 42.90 -23.04 -3.87
C ALA A 28 43.19 -23.17 -2.36
N THR A 29 42.36 -22.59 -1.52
CA THR A 29 42.37 -22.86 -0.08
C THR A 29 41.65 -24.18 0.17
N ALA A 30 42.16 -25.00 1.10
CA ALA A 30 41.74 -26.39 1.36
C ALA A 30 40.31 -26.54 1.91
N ASP A 31 39.56 -25.44 2.09
CA ASP A 31 38.24 -25.44 2.74
C ASP A 31 37.06 -25.17 1.80
N GLY A 32 37.12 -25.55 0.53
CA GLY A 32 35.97 -25.45 -0.37
C GLY A 32 35.37 -24.04 -0.53
N ALA A 33 36.03 -23.00 -0.04
CA ALA A 33 35.61 -21.64 -0.17
C ALA A 33 35.86 -21.11 -1.57
N ALA A 34 34.88 -20.53 -2.14
CA ALA A 34 34.77 -19.88 -3.43
C ALA A 34 36.09 -19.49 -4.08
N MET A 35 36.31 -19.97 -5.31
CA MET A 35 37.39 -19.47 -6.19
C MET A 35 37.31 -17.94 -6.21
N THR A 36 38.25 -17.25 -5.61
CA THR A 36 38.48 -15.83 -5.81
C THR A 36 38.99 -15.66 -7.23
N TYR A 37 38.12 -15.28 -8.15
CA TYR A 37 38.49 -14.84 -9.49
C TYR A 37 39.37 -13.60 -9.34
N GLY A 38 40.69 -13.79 -9.35
CA GLY A 38 41.62 -12.69 -9.33
C GLY A 38 41.53 -11.89 -10.63
N TYR A 39 41.56 -10.57 -10.47
CA TYR A 39 41.88 -9.55 -11.47
C TYR A 39 40.96 -9.34 -12.68
N TRP A 40 39.99 -10.20 -12.96
CA TRP A 40 39.00 -9.96 -14.01
C TRP A 40 37.71 -9.45 -13.37
N ASP A 41 37.12 -8.41 -13.96
CA ASP A 41 35.79 -7.96 -13.58
C ASP A 41 34.83 -9.15 -13.64
N ALA A 42 33.84 -9.17 -12.73
CA ALA A 42 32.88 -10.27 -12.64
C ALA A 42 32.24 -10.52 -14.02
N PRO A 43 31.99 -11.79 -14.43
CA PRO A 43 31.34 -12.12 -15.71
C PRO A 43 29.97 -11.41 -15.84
N TYR A 44 29.28 -11.22 -14.75
CA TYR A 44 28.06 -10.42 -14.69
C TYR A 44 28.40 -8.98 -14.35
N ALA A 45 28.04 -8.05 -15.23
CA ALA A 45 28.28 -6.63 -15.04
C ALA A 45 27.78 -6.08 -13.69
N GLY A 46 26.63 -6.57 -13.22
CA GLY A 46 26.04 -6.19 -11.93
C GLY A 46 26.81 -6.69 -10.70
N ALA A 47 27.73 -7.63 -10.85
CA ALA A 47 28.59 -8.14 -9.76
C ALA A 47 29.96 -7.47 -9.71
N SER A 48 30.23 -6.51 -10.60
CA SER A 48 31.49 -5.79 -10.67
C SER A 48 31.73 -4.96 -9.41
N ARG A 49 32.94 -5.04 -8.87
CA ARG A 49 33.38 -4.21 -7.74
C ARG A 49 34.29 -3.05 -8.15
N ILE A 50 34.69 -3.02 -9.45
CA ILE A 50 35.62 -2.03 -9.99
C ILE A 50 34.94 -0.99 -10.86
N ARG A 51 33.73 -1.26 -11.39
CA ARG A 51 32.99 -0.27 -12.19
C ARG A 51 32.59 0.90 -11.33
N LYS A 52 32.83 2.11 -11.80
CA LYS A 52 32.61 3.39 -11.07
C LYS A 52 31.21 3.49 -10.45
N GLN A 53 30.18 3.03 -11.15
CA GLN A 53 28.79 3.08 -10.69
C GLN A 53 28.48 2.08 -9.57
N LEU A 54 29.27 1.00 -9.43
CA LEU A 54 29.03 -0.09 -8.50
C LEU A 54 30.08 -0.19 -7.38
N SER A 55 31.21 0.55 -7.53
CA SER A 55 32.35 0.47 -6.60
C SER A 55 32.03 0.85 -5.16
N ASN A 56 30.98 1.64 -4.94
CA ASN A 56 30.51 2.07 -3.61
C ASN A 56 29.19 1.40 -3.20
N TRP A 57 28.70 0.43 -3.98
CA TRP A 57 27.45 -0.24 -3.71
C TRP A 57 27.69 -1.70 -3.31
N HIS A 58 27.76 -1.93 -2.01
CA HIS A 58 28.09 -3.23 -1.41
C HIS A 58 27.00 -3.69 -0.45
N PRO A 59 25.80 -4.07 -0.94
CA PRO A 59 24.75 -4.60 -0.07
C PRO A 59 25.21 -5.94 0.51
N VAL A 60 24.91 -6.14 1.80
CA VAL A 60 25.23 -7.37 2.52
C VAL A 60 24.17 -8.42 2.20
N ARG A 61 24.60 -9.65 1.90
CA ARG A 61 23.70 -10.79 1.76
C ARG A 61 23.32 -11.29 3.14
N ALA A 62 22.05 -11.12 3.51
CA ALA A 62 21.51 -11.56 4.80
C ALA A 62 20.17 -12.30 4.63
N SER A 63 19.68 -12.95 5.69
CA SER A 63 18.34 -13.54 5.71
C SER A 63 17.27 -12.45 5.72
N ALA A 64 16.03 -12.79 5.35
CA ALA A 64 14.91 -11.86 5.34
C ALA A 64 14.72 -11.16 6.68
N ASP A 65 14.76 -11.91 7.77
CA ASP A 65 14.60 -11.38 9.13
C ASP A 65 15.78 -10.52 9.58
N ALA A 66 17.01 -10.87 9.20
CA ALA A 66 18.18 -10.06 9.56
C ALA A 66 18.16 -8.67 8.89
N GLU A 67 17.59 -8.55 7.70
CA GLU A 67 17.42 -7.27 7.00
C GLU A 67 16.21 -6.49 7.53
N LEU A 68 15.10 -7.18 7.81
CA LEU A 68 13.83 -6.55 8.15
C LEU A 68 13.74 -6.17 9.63
N LEU A 69 14.01 -7.10 10.56
CA LEU A 69 13.71 -6.90 11.99
C LEU A 69 14.48 -5.71 12.60
N GLY A 70 15.73 -5.50 12.18
CA GLY A 70 16.52 -4.35 12.63
C GLY A 70 16.06 -3.00 12.10
N SER A 71 15.31 -3.00 10.98
CA SER A 71 14.83 -1.80 10.30
C SER A 71 13.33 -1.53 10.54
N MET A 72 12.60 -2.49 11.09
CA MET A 72 11.14 -2.51 11.13
C MET A 72 10.55 -1.31 11.87
N ASP A 73 11.07 -0.97 13.04
CA ASP A 73 10.57 0.17 13.84
C ASP A 73 10.62 1.49 13.06
N ALA A 74 11.75 1.72 12.37
CA ALA A 74 11.92 2.91 11.55
C ALA A 74 10.99 2.92 10.33
N LEU A 75 10.82 1.78 9.66
CA LEU A 75 9.95 1.64 8.51
C LEU A 75 8.49 1.88 8.90
N VAL A 76 8.02 1.24 9.97
CA VAL A 76 6.64 1.40 10.46
C VAL A 76 6.38 2.83 10.90
N ALA A 77 7.28 3.44 11.69
CA ALA A 77 7.13 4.82 12.14
C ALA A 77 7.05 5.80 10.96
N ARG A 78 7.91 5.65 9.94
CA ARG A 78 7.90 6.49 8.73
C ARG A 78 6.66 6.25 7.87
N SER A 79 6.20 5.02 7.73
CA SER A 79 4.98 4.69 7.00
C SER A 79 3.75 5.35 7.63
N ARG A 80 3.64 5.28 8.96
CA ARG A 80 2.58 5.95 9.74
C ARG A 80 2.64 7.47 9.65
N ASP A 81 3.86 8.03 9.61
CA ASP A 81 4.06 9.46 9.43
C ASP A 81 3.61 9.92 8.05
N LEU A 82 3.96 9.18 7.00
CA LEU A 82 3.53 9.46 5.63
C LEU A 82 2.00 9.36 5.47
N ASP A 83 1.36 8.33 6.03
CA ASP A 83 -0.11 8.18 5.99
C ASP A 83 -0.81 9.35 6.71
N ARG A 84 -0.25 9.83 7.81
CA ARG A 84 -0.83 10.92 8.61
C ARG A 84 -0.60 12.31 8.02
N ASN A 85 0.58 12.55 7.46
CA ASN A 85 1.06 13.91 7.14
C ASN A 85 1.23 14.16 5.63
N THR A 86 1.07 13.15 4.77
CA THR A 86 1.23 13.27 3.32
C THR A 86 -0.04 12.84 2.60
N GLY A 87 -0.79 13.81 2.05
CA GLY A 87 -2.07 13.53 1.39
C GLY A 87 -1.99 12.51 0.25
N ILE A 88 -0.86 12.43 -0.46
CA ILE A 88 -0.65 11.46 -1.54
C ILE A 88 -0.57 10.03 -0.98
N ALA A 89 0.17 9.82 0.11
CA ALA A 89 0.28 8.50 0.73
C ALA A 89 -1.05 8.05 1.33
N ALA A 90 -1.74 8.93 2.06
CA ALA A 90 -3.07 8.67 2.60
C ALA A 90 -4.09 8.36 1.49
N GLY A 91 -4.08 9.15 0.41
CA GLY A 91 -4.95 8.95 -0.76
C GLY A 91 -4.66 7.65 -1.49
N ALA A 92 -3.39 7.26 -1.62
CA ALA A 92 -3.00 5.98 -2.22
C ALA A 92 -3.50 4.79 -1.39
N PHE A 93 -3.32 4.80 -0.06
CA PHE A 93 -3.87 3.77 0.82
C PHE A 93 -5.39 3.68 0.71
N GLN A 94 -6.09 4.81 0.72
CA GLN A 94 -7.54 4.83 0.58
C GLN A 94 -7.99 4.27 -0.77
N THR A 95 -7.30 4.62 -1.86
CA THR A 95 -7.59 4.08 -3.20
C THR A 95 -7.46 2.56 -3.24
N VAL A 96 -6.41 2.00 -2.61
CA VAL A 96 -6.24 0.54 -2.52
C VAL A 96 -7.35 -0.10 -1.67
N LEU A 97 -7.70 0.49 -0.51
CA LEU A 97 -8.78 0.00 0.35
C LEU A 97 -10.13 -0.02 -0.38
N ASP A 98 -10.49 1.08 -1.05
CA ASP A 98 -11.76 1.22 -1.77
C ASP A 98 -11.91 0.21 -2.91
N ASN A 99 -10.81 -0.13 -3.59
CA ASN A 99 -10.85 -1.06 -4.73
C ASN A 99 -10.65 -2.52 -4.31
N VAL A 100 -10.01 -2.81 -3.19
CA VAL A 100 -9.82 -4.19 -2.70
C VAL A 100 -11.01 -4.66 -1.89
N ILE A 101 -11.50 -3.86 -0.95
CA ILE A 101 -12.57 -4.19 -0.03
C ILE A 101 -13.90 -3.53 -0.46
N GLY A 102 -13.84 -2.24 -0.82
CA GLY A 102 -15.01 -1.45 -1.17
C GLY A 102 -16.01 -1.37 -0.01
N ILE A 103 -17.28 -1.60 -0.32
CA ILE A 103 -18.36 -1.56 0.66
C ILE A 103 -18.26 -2.76 1.61
N SER A 104 -17.97 -3.96 1.09
CA SER A 104 -17.78 -5.19 1.88
C SER A 104 -17.19 -6.32 1.03
N LEU A 105 -16.59 -7.31 1.69
CA LEU A 105 -16.35 -8.63 1.11
C LEU A 105 -17.50 -9.54 1.52
N ARG A 106 -18.37 -9.87 0.56
CA ARG A 106 -19.54 -10.71 0.81
C ARG A 106 -19.16 -12.18 0.74
N LEU A 107 -19.66 -12.97 1.69
CA LEU A 107 -19.56 -14.41 1.67
C LEU A 107 -20.54 -14.98 0.64
N SER A 108 -20.07 -15.88 -0.23
CA SER A 108 -20.87 -16.79 -1.02
C SER A 108 -20.46 -18.22 -0.67
N ALA A 109 -21.29 -18.87 0.12
CA ALA A 109 -21.02 -20.20 0.67
C ALA A 109 -21.36 -21.27 -0.36
N TRP A 110 -20.33 -21.95 -0.88
CA TRP A 110 -20.50 -22.97 -1.91
C TRP A 110 -19.72 -24.24 -1.54
N PRO A 111 -20.32 -25.16 -0.75
CA PRO A 111 -19.65 -26.38 -0.33
C PRO A 111 -19.31 -27.28 -1.52
N ASP A 112 -18.32 -28.16 -1.36
CA ASP A 112 -18.06 -29.21 -2.35
C ASP A 112 -19.11 -30.32 -2.25
N TYR A 113 -20.30 -30.01 -2.76
CA TYR A 113 -21.45 -30.92 -2.66
C TYR A 113 -21.18 -32.28 -3.30
N ARG A 114 -20.33 -32.34 -4.34
CA ARG A 114 -19.99 -33.63 -4.98
C ARG A 114 -19.17 -34.52 -4.05
N ALA A 115 -18.18 -33.95 -3.37
CA ALA A 115 -17.38 -34.67 -2.38
C ALA A 115 -18.23 -35.10 -1.16
N LEU A 116 -19.26 -34.33 -0.84
CA LEU A 116 -20.22 -34.61 0.24
C LEU A 116 -21.34 -35.58 -0.18
N GLY A 117 -21.37 -36.03 -1.45
CA GLY A 117 -22.42 -36.91 -1.95
C GLY A 117 -23.80 -36.24 -2.05
N LYS A 118 -23.84 -34.94 -2.23
CA LYS A 118 -25.05 -34.12 -2.36
C LYS A 118 -25.22 -33.60 -3.80
N ASP A 119 -26.34 -32.95 -4.08
CA ASP A 119 -26.63 -32.31 -5.36
C ASP A 119 -26.44 -30.77 -5.30
N ALA A 120 -26.54 -30.15 -6.44
CA ALA A 120 -26.35 -28.70 -6.56
C ALA A 120 -27.48 -27.91 -5.90
N GLN A 121 -28.71 -28.41 -5.91
CA GLN A 121 -29.86 -27.75 -5.29
C GLN A 121 -29.67 -27.69 -3.77
N TRP A 122 -29.26 -28.81 -3.15
CA TRP A 122 -28.94 -28.86 -1.73
C TRP A 122 -27.83 -27.82 -1.40
N ALA A 123 -26.77 -27.73 -2.25
CA ALA A 123 -25.68 -26.79 -2.01
C ALA A 123 -26.16 -25.34 -2.02
N GLU A 124 -27.10 -25.00 -2.90
CA GLU A 124 -27.69 -23.67 -2.99
C GLU A 124 -28.54 -23.34 -1.75
N GLU A 125 -29.49 -24.21 -1.38
CA GLU A 125 -30.36 -24.01 -0.21
C GLU A 125 -29.55 -23.96 1.10
N TRP A 126 -28.57 -24.84 1.24
CA TRP A 126 -27.68 -24.87 2.37
C TRP A 126 -26.79 -23.64 2.43
N GLY A 127 -26.25 -23.21 1.29
CA GLY A 127 -25.44 -21.99 1.18
C GLY A 127 -26.20 -20.75 1.61
N ARG A 128 -27.43 -20.56 1.16
CA ARG A 128 -28.33 -19.46 1.58
C ARG A 128 -28.55 -19.44 3.11
N THR A 129 -28.73 -20.61 3.71
CA THR A 129 -28.90 -20.74 5.16
C THR A 129 -27.63 -20.29 5.89
N VAL A 130 -26.46 -20.74 5.44
CA VAL A 130 -25.16 -20.36 6.00
C VAL A 130 -24.92 -18.85 5.86
N GLU A 131 -25.18 -18.29 4.70
CA GLU A 131 -25.01 -16.85 4.43
C GLU A 131 -25.91 -15.98 5.28
N SER A 132 -27.17 -16.39 5.47
CA SER A 132 -28.11 -15.70 6.35
C SER A 132 -27.63 -15.68 7.80
N LEU A 133 -27.18 -16.83 8.31
CA LEU A 133 -26.61 -16.95 9.65
C LEU A 133 -25.31 -16.13 9.79
N TRP A 134 -24.46 -16.17 8.78
CA TRP A 134 -23.24 -15.36 8.73
C TRP A 134 -23.56 -13.87 8.81
N LYS A 135 -24.48 -13.35 7.97
CA LYS A 135 -24.90 -11.94 7.96
C LYS A 135 -25.44 -11.51 9.32
N SER A 136 -26.21 -12.37 10.01
CA SER A 136 -26.77 -12.06 11.34
C SER A 136 -25.71 -11.82 12.42
N TRP A 137 -24.48 -12.29 12.23
CA TRP A 137 -23.35 -12.09 13.13
C TRP A 137 -22.34 -11.10 12.57
N ALA A 138 -21.92 -11.27 11.32
CA ALA A 138 -20.85 -10.48 10.69
C ALA A 138 -21.20 -9.00 10.50
N ASP A 139 -22.48 -8.69 10.25
CA ASP A 139 -22.98 -7.33 10.06
C ASP A 139 -23.25 -6.60 11.39
N THR A 140 -23.08 -7.29 12.52
CA THR A 140 -23.18 -6.70 13.85
C THR A 140 -21.81 -6.39 14.45
N THR A 141 -21.76 -5.58 15.49
CA THR A 141 -20.52 -5.29 16.23
C THR A 141 -20.16 -6.37 17.24
N ALA A 142 -20.98 -7.43 17.37
CA ALA A 142 -20.72 -8.55 18.26
C ALA A 142 -19.47 -9.35 17.86
N ILE A 143 -19.11 -9.34 16.59
CA ILE A 143 -17.85 -9.91 16.08
C ILE A 143 -16.61 -9.27 16.68
N ASP A 144 -16.65 -7.98 16.99
CA ASP A 144 -15.52 -7.23 17.55
C ASP A 144 -15.52 -7.32 19.08
N VAL A 145 -14.40 -7.70 19.67
CA VAL A 145 -14.22 -7.72 21.13
C VAL A 145 -14.49 -6.35 21.74
N ALA A 146 -14.09 -5.28 21.08
CA ALA A 146 -14.32 -3.91 21.50
C ALA A 146 -15.77 -3.43 21.26
N GLY A 147 -16.58 -4.19 20.49
CA GLY A 147 -17.97 -3.84 20.17
C GLY A 147 -18.14 -2.61 19.28
N LYS A 148 -17.14 -2.28 18.46
CA LYS A 148 -17.12 -1.06 17.63
C LYS A 148 -17.26 -1.32 16.14
N LEU A 149 -16.76 -2.44 15.66
CA LEU A 149 -16.62 -2.73 14.24
C LEU A 149 -17.41 -3.97 13.85
N THR A 150 -18.01 -3.93 12.66
CA THR A 150 -18.54 -5.10 11.97
C THR A 150 -17.41 -5.89 11.29
N PHE A 151 -17.71 -7.03 10.67
CA PHE A 151 -16.73 -7.77 9.87
C PHE A 151 -16.06 -6.91 8.81
N THR A 152 -16.83 -6.08 8.10
CA THR A 152 -16.29 -5.14 7.11
C THR A 152 -15.34 -4.12 7.73
N GLY A 153 -15.72 -3.54 8.88
CA GLY A 153 -14.87 -2.61 9.62
C GLY A 153 -13.55 -3.26 10.07
N LEU A 154 -13.62 -4.48 10.60
CA LEU A 154 -12.43 -5.25 10.98
C LEU A 154 -11.56 -5.57 9.76
N THR A 155 -12.15 -5.98 8.64
CA THR A 155 -11.46 -6.29 7.39
C THR A 155 -10.71 -5.06 6.86
N THR A 156 -11.37 -3.91 6.88
CA THR A 156 -10.77 -2.63 6.46
C THR A 156 -9.59 -2.25 7.35
N LEU A 157 -9.74 -2.39 8.66
CA LEU A 157 -8.67 -2.07 9.62
C LEU A 157 -7.50 -3.04 9.52
N VAL A 158 -7.76 -4.35 9.33
CA VAL A 158 -6.74 -5.37 9.09
C VAL A 158 -5.95 -5.06 7.83
N PHE A 159 -6.63 -4.79 6.72
CA PHE A 159 -5.92 -4.52 5.47
C PHE A 159 -5.18 -3.17 5.51
N ARG A 160 -5.75 -2.15 6.14
CA ARG A 160 -5.05 -0.89 6.39
C ARG A 160 -3.78 -1.11 7.23
N SER A 161 -3.84 -1.94 8.27
CA SER A 161 -2.67 -2.30 9.08
C SER A 161 -1.60 -3.01 8.23
N VAL A 162 -2.00 -3.93 7.35
CA VAL A 162 -1.07 -4.59 6.42
C VAL A 162 -0.40 -3.58 5.48
N LEU A 163 -1.14 -2.62 4.93
CA LEU A 163 -0.57 -1.59 4.05
C LEU A 163 0.39 -0.67 4.81
N GLN A 164 0.00 -0.22 6.00
CA GLN A 164 0.70 0.79 6.79
C GLN A 164 1.86 0.21 7.60
N ASN A 165 1.65 -0.92 8.29
CA ASN A 165 2.61 -1.53 9.20
C ASN A 165 3.34 -2.74 8.57
N GLY A 166 2.82 -3.25 7.43
CA GLY A 166 3.28 -4.48 6.79
C GLY A 166 2.52 -5.71 7.23
N GLU A 167 1.83 -5.67 8.36
CA GLU A 167 1.17 -6.81 8.96
C GLU A 167 -0.04 -6.41 9.80
N ALA A 168 -0.89 -7.39 10.11
CA ALA A 168 -1.98 -7.28 11.05
C ALA A 168 -2.01 -8.50 11.97
N LEU A 169 -2.41 -8.29 13.22
CA LEU A 169 -2.50 -9.33 14.24
C LEU A 169 -3.89 -9.35 14.82
N ALA A 170 -4.52 -10.53 14.85
CA ALA A 170 -5.83 -10.72 15.42
C ALA A 170 -5.87 -11.95 16.34
N LEU A 171 -6.61 -11.83 17.42
CA LEU A 171 -6.86 -12.90 18.39
C LEU A 171 -8.33 -13.28 18.34
N PRO A 172 -8.68 -14.45 17.79
CA PRO A 172 -10.00 -15.04 17.96
C PRO A 172 -10.21 -15.42 19.41
N LEU A 173 -11.25 -14.88 20.03
CA LEU A 173 -11.61 -15.14 21.40
C LEU A 173 -13.00 -15.80 21.46
N TRP A 174 -13.29 -16.43 22.60
CA TRP A 174 -14.58 -17.05 22.90
C TRP A 174 -15.20 -16.35 24.10
N MET A 175 -16.14 -15.44 23.86
CA MET A 175 -16.74 -14.61 24.90
C MET A 175 -18.26 -14.57 24.74
N PRO A 176 -19.05 -14.75 25.82
CA PRO A 176 -20.49 -14.55 25.74
C PRO A 176 -20.82 -13.09 25.45
N ARG A 177 -21.73 -12.88 24.50
CA ARG A 177 -22.31 -11.58 24.13
C ARG A 177 -23.83 -11.66 24.31
N GLY A 178 -24.42 -10.67 24.98
CA GLY A 178 -25.82 -10.71 25.32
C GLY A 178 -26.79 -10.54 24.16
N ASP A 179 -26.30 -10.04 23.03
CA ASP A 179 -27.05 -9.64 21.84
C ASP A 179 -26.92 -10.61 20.66
N THR A 180 -26.16 -11.69 20.80
CA THR A 180 -25.98 -12.72 19.77
C THR A 180 -25.84 -14.10 20.38
N GLN A 181 -26.27 -15.12 19.62
CA GLN A 181 -26.07 -16.52 19.98
C GLN A 181 -24.61 -16.99 19.81
N PHE A 182 -23.79 -16.24 19.06
CA PHE A 182 -22.39 -16.56 18.81
C PHE A 182 -21.47 -15.98 19.88
N ARG A 183 -20.44 -16.74 20.23
CA ARG A 183 -19.41 -16.38 21.22
C ARG A 183 -18.06 -16.11 20.57
N THR A 184 -17.86 -16.56 19.34
CA THR A 184 -16.67 -16.22 18.56
C THR A 184 -16.64 -14.72 18.34
N CYS A 185 -15.56 -14.08 18.76
CA CYS A 185 -15.30 -12.66 18.52
C CYS A 185 -13.80 -12.45 18.26
N VAL A 186 -13.43 -11.34 17.68
CA VAL A 186 -12.08 -11.05 17.23
C VAL A 186 -11.55 -9.80 17.90
N GLN A 187 -10.37 -9.89 18.47
CA GLN A 187 -9.61 -8.75 18.97
C GLN A 187 -8.49 -8.41 17.99
N LEU A 188 -8.52 -7.22 17.41
CA LEU A 188 -7.35 -6.72 16.68
C LEU A 188 -6.31 -6.22 17.69
N VAL A 189 -5.06 -6.56 17.44
CA VAL A 189 -3.92 -6.20 18.27
C VAL A 189 -2.94 -5.39 17.44
N ASP A 190 -2.46 -4.28 17.98
CA ASP A 190 -1.42 -3.49 17.32
C ASP A 190 -0.13 -4.30 17.17
N SER A 191 0.44 -4.31 15.97
CA SER A 191 1.69 -5.03 15.66
C SER A 191 2.88 -4.60 16.52
N ASP A 192 2.88 -3.39 17.07
CA ASP A 192 3.90 -2.90 17.99
C ASP A 192 3.95 -3.70 19.32
N ARG A 193 2.87 -4.42 19.63
CA ARG A 193 2.80 -5.29 20.80
C ARG A 193 3.47 -6.64 20.59
N LEU A 194 3.70 -7.04 19.33
CA LEU A 194 4.37 -8.28 18.98
C LEU A 194 5.88 -8.06 18.99
N SER A 195 6.56 -8.49 20.03
CA SER A 195 8.00 -8.31 20.19
C SER A 195 8.61 -9.37 21.10
N ASN A 196 9.93 -9.55 21.03
CA ASN A 196 10.62 -10.48 21.91
C ASN A 196 10.49 -10.03 23.39
N PRO A 197 10.20 -10.97 24.32
CA PRO A 197 10.12 -10.65 25.75
C PRO A 197 11.41 -9.98 26.24
N GLY A 198 11.28 -8.89 27.00
CA GLY A 198 12.42 -8.17 27.56
C GLY A 198 13.38 -7.60 26.51
N ASN A 199 12.94 -7.41 25.28
CA ASN A 199 13.78 -6.99 24.14
C ASN A 199 15.00 -7.90 23.91
N MET A 200 14.86 -9.20 24.20
CA MET A 200 15.90 -10.19 23.95
C MET A 200 16.30 -10.19 22.47
N THR A 201 17.58 -10.41 22.22
CA THR A 201 18.12 -10.58 20.87
C THR A 201 17.43 -11.73 20.16
N PRO A 202 17.14 -11.62 18.87
CA PRO A 202 16.58 -12.72 18.10
C PRO A 202 17.46 -13.97 18.18
N THR A 203 16.81 -15.12 18.32
CA THR A 203 17.45 -16.45 18.29
C THR A 203 16.97 -17.23 17.07
N LEU A 204 17.45 -18.44 16.87
CA LEU A 204 16.97 -19.32 15.78
C LEU A 204 15.48 -19.66 15.91
N THR A 205 14.99 -19.78 17.15
CA THR A 205 13.61 -20.18 17.44
C THR A 205 12.69 -19.04 17.86
N LEU A 206 13.23 -17.88 18.27
CA LEU A 206 12.45 -16.71 18.69
C LEU A 206 12.90 -15.46 17.93
N ARG A 207 12.08 -15.01 17.00
CA ARG A 207 12.37 -13.87 16.14
C ARG A 207 11.17 -12.95 16.03
N GLY A 208 11.34 -11.65 16.24
CA GLY A 208 10.27 -10.66 16.12
C GLY A 208 9.02 -10.96 16.96
N GLY A 209 9.17 -11.59 18.14
CA GLY A 209 8.07 -11.99 19.01
C GLY A 209 7.39 -13.30 18.64
N ILE A 210 7.92 -14.04 17.67
CA ILE A 210 7.36 -15.30 17.17
C ILE A 210 8.31 -16.44 17.50
N GLU A 211 7.79 -17.41 18.25
CA GLU A 211 8.45 -18.67 18.52
C GLU A 211 8.09 -19.67 17.41
N ALA A 212 9.09 -20.21 16.71
CA ALA A 212 8.91 -21.11 15.59
C ALA A 212 9.66 -22.43 15.83
N ASP A 213 9.17 -23.50 15.20
CA ASP A 213 9.86 -24.78 15.12
C ASP A 213 11.05 -24.76 14.13
N GLU A 214 11.71 -25.90 13.97
CA GLU A 214 12.84 -26.08 13.04
C GLU A 214 12.49 -25.85 11.57
N TYR A 215 11.20 -25.94 11.21
CA TYR A 215 10.67 -25.72 9.85
C TYR A 215 10.14 -24.30 9.64
N GLY A 216 10.23 -23.42 10.66
CA GLY A 216 9.71 -22.07 10.61
C GLY A 216 8.21 -21.94 10.90
N ARG A 217 7.54 -23.04 11.34
CA ARG A 217 6.13 -22.98 11.71
C ARG A 217 5.96 -22.27 13.04
N PRO A 218 5.07 -21.25 13.14
CA PRO A 218 4.80 -20.55 14.40
C PRO A 218 4.20 -21.50 15.44
N LEU A 219 4.84 -21.58 16.61
CA LEU A 219 4.39 -22.30 17.80
C LEU A 219 3.65 -21.40 18.78
N ALA A 220 4.17 -20.18 18.98
CA ALA A 220 3.58 -19.21 19.87
C ALA A 220 3.98 -17.77 19.47
N TYR A 221 3.20 -16.82 19.97
CA TYR A 221 3.38 -15.39 19.79
C TYR A 221 3.53 -14.71 21.17
N TYR A 222 4.51 -13.82 21.30
CA TYR A 222 4.72 -13.04 22.50
C TYR A 222 4.14 -11.65 22.33
N ILE A 223 2.99 -11.43 22.95
CA ILE A 223 2.24 -10.18 22.86
C ILE A 223 2.36 -9.41 24.16
N ARG A 224 2.87 -8.18 24.07
CA ARG A 224 2.99 -7.31 25.24
C ARG A 224 1.61 -6.90 25.75
N ARG A 225 1.35 -7.07 27.04
CA ARG A 225 0.11 -6.63 27.68
C ARG A 225 0.05 -5.11 27.71
N ILE A 226 -1.14 -4.56 27.49
CA ILE A 226 -1.38 -3.14 27.73
C ILE A 226 -1.48 -2.99 29.26
N SER A 227 -0.52 -2.32 29.88
CA SER A 227 -0.70 -1.84 31.24
C SER A 227 -1.42 -0.48 31.18
N ASN A 228 -2.41 -0.27 32.06
CA ASN A 228 -3.11 1.01 32.21
C ASN A 228 -2.21 2.13 32.80
N TRP A 229 -0.89 1.98 32.73
CA TRP A 229 0.05 2.95 33.28
C TRP A 229 0.19 4.17 32.34
N PRO A 230 0.24 5.40 32.93
CA PRO A 230 0.48 6.65 32.20
C PRO A 230 1.78 6.67 31.36
N GLY A 231 2.76 5.82 31.68
CA GLY A 231 4.02 5.67 30.90
C GLY A 231 3.85 5.17 29.46
N MET A 232 2.66 4.74 29.05
CA MET A 232 2.38 4.39 27.66
C MET A 232 2.45 5.60 26.70
N PHE A 233 2.30 6.84 27.24
CA PHE A 233 2.48 8.07 26.46
C PHE A 233 3.95 8.52 26.35
N PHE A 234 4.86 7.88 27.07
CA PHE A 234 6.29 8.19 27.05
C PHE A 234 7.09 6.93 26.70
N PRO A 235 7.33 6.65 25.40
CA PRO A 235 8.05 5.46 24.95
C PRO A 235 9.42 5.28 25.60
N ALA A 236 10.09 6.39 25.97
CA ALA A 236 11.38 6.36 26.64
C ALA A 236 11.35 5.80 28.07
N LEU A 237 10.20 5.82 28.74
CA LEU A 237 10.04 5.35 30.12
C LEU A 237 9.34 3.99 30.22
N GLY A 238 8.56 3.59 29.20
CA GLY A 238 7.75 2.36 29.19
C GLY A 238 8.41 1.16 28.51
N GLY A 239 9.56 1.33 27.89
CA GLY A 239 10.14 0.31 27.02
C GLY A 239 10.76 -0.91 27.74
N LEU A 240 11.00 -0.86 29.04
CA LEU A 240 11.73 -1.90 29.76
C LEU A 240 10.88 -2.72 30.76
N ALA A 241 9.67 -2.29 31.10
CA ALA A 241 8.83 -2.92 32.09
C ALA A 241 7.49 -3.40 31.52
N GLY A 242 7.53 -4.23 30.48
CA GLY A 242 6.33 -4.85 29.91
C GLY A 242 6.22 -6.32 30.30
N GLU A 243 5.01 -6.76 30.61
CA GLU A 243 4.70 -8.19 30.68
C GLU A 243 4.33 -8.68 29.27
N TRP A 244 4.95 -9.78 28.85
CA TRP A 244 4.60 -10.47 27.61
C TRP A 244 3.77 -11.70 27.94
N GLU A 245 2.69 -11.85 27.21
CA GLU A 245 1.89 -13.07 27.24
C GLU A 245 2.30 -13.96 26.08
N ARG A 246 2.70 -15.20 26.41
CA ARG A 246 2.96 -16.24 25.42
C ARG A 246 1.64 -16.88 25.00
N ILE A 247 1.17 -16.58 23.81
CA ILE A 247 -0.07 -17.12 23.25
C ILE A 247 0.30 -18.21 22.25
N PRO A 248 -0.07 -19.49 22.47
CA PRO A 248 0.12 -20.55 21.50
C PRO A 248 -0.57 -20.22 20.17
N ALA A 249 0.04 -20.56 19.03
CA ALA A 249 -0.52 -20.31 17.71
C ALA A 249 -1.86 -21.03 17.50
N THR A 250 -1.97 -22.25 18.06
CA THR A 250 -3.17 -23.07 17.98
C THR A 250 -3.52 -23.68 19.34
N THR A 251 -4.75 -24.11 19.51
CA THR A 251 -5.16 -24.98 20.61
C THR A 251 -4.63 -26.40 20.40
N ALA A 252 -4.79 -27.28 21.41
CA ALA A 252 -4.40 -28.68 21.33
C ALA A 252 -5.12 -29.45 20.22
N TRP A 253 -6.34 -29.05 19.86
CA TRP A 253 -7.14 -29.64 18.78
C TRP A 253 -7.02 -28.90 17.43
N GLY A 254 -6.06 -27.97 17.29
CA GLY A 254 -5.73 -27.34 16.02
C GLY A 254 -6.48 -26.05 15.69
N ARG A 255 -7.41 -25.55 16.55
CA ARG A 255 -8.07 -24.26 16.35
C ARG A 255 -7.07 -23.11 16.49
N LYS A 256 -7.05 -22.17 15.55
CA LYS A 256 -6.16 -21.01 15.58
C LYS A 256 -6.52 -20.07 16.74
N ARG A 257 -5.51 -19.67 17.49
CA ARG A 257 -5.60 -18.67 18.57
C ARG A 257 -5.03 -17.32 18.16
N VAL A 258 -4.19 -17.32 17.13
CA VAL A 258 -3.57 -16.12 16.58
C VAL A 258 -3.70 -16.15 15.07
N LEU A 259 -4.18 -15.07 14.49
CA LEU A 259 -4.16 -14.81 13.06
C LEU A 259 -3.13 -13.72 12.82
N HIS A 260 -1.99 -14.08 12.25
CA HIS A 260 -0.94 -13.16 11.85
C HIS A 260 -0.94 -13.06 10.33
N ILE A 261 -1.27 -11.88 9.81
CA ILE A 261 -1.62 -11.64 8.41
C ILE A 261 -0.61 -10.67 7.84
N TYR A 262 0.25 -11.16 6.95
CA TYR A 262 1.23 -10.34 6.23
C TYR A 262 1.62 -11.02 4.91
N PRO A 263 1.94 -10.25 3.87
CA PRO A 263 2.48 -10.79 2.63
C PRO A 263 3.92 -11.28 2.86
N VAL A 264 4.20 -12.51 2.45
CA VAL A 264 5.55 -13.07 2.49
C VAL A 264 6.25 -12.74 1.18
N ASP A 265 7.29 -11.91 1.24
CA ASP A 265 8.09 -11.51 0.07
C ASP A 265 9.35 -12.39 -0.10
N ARG A 266 9.86 -12.95 0.98
CA ARG A 266 11.05 -13.81 0.99
C ARG A 266 10.84 -15.02 1.89
N VAL A 267 11.47 -16.13 1.53
CA VAL A 267 11.49 -17.36 2.36
C VAL A 267 12.08 -17.05 3.74
N ASP A 268 11.56 -17.68 4.78
CA ASP A 268 11.93 -17.52 6.19
C ASP A 268 11.65 -16.12 6.79
N GLN A 269 10.83 -15.31 6.14
CA GLN A 269 10.36 -14.05 6.69
C GLN A 269 9.31 -14.28 7.77
N THR A 270 9.52 -13.72 8.97
CA THR A 270 8.60 -13.88 10.11
C THR A 270 7.66 -12.69 10.33
N ARG A 271 8.01 -11.50 9.83
CA ARG A 271 7.22 -10.27 9.98
C ARG A 271 6.96 -9.62 8.62
N GLY A 272 5.92 -8.81 8.54
CA GLY A 272 5.61 -8.05 7.33
C GLY A 272 6.40 -6.75 7.21
N LYS A 273 6.50 -6.19 6.00
CA LYS A 273 7.07 -4.85 5.76
C LYS A 273 6.00 -3.90 5.22
N PRO A 274 6.02 -2.60 5.62
CA PRO A 274 5.11 -1.59 5.09
C PRO A 274 5.15 -1.48 3.58
N LEU A 275 3.98 -1.26 2.95
CA LEU A 275 3.87 -1.11 1.50
C LEU A 275 4.73 0.04 0.95
N LEU A 276 4.85 1.14 1.70
CA LEU A 276 5.61 2.32 1.29
C LEU A 276 7.13 2.16 1.40
N SER A 277 7.65 1.05 1.99
CA SER A 277 9.08 0.86 2.26
C SER A 277 10.00 1.23 1.09
N PRO A 278 9.75 0.83 -0.17
CA PRO A 278 10.65 1.12 -1.28
C PRO A 278 10.60 2.58 -1.77
N VAL A 279 9.61 3.38 -1.34
CA VAL A 279 9.37 4.74 -1.87
C VAL A 279 9.35 5.83 -0.79
N MET A 280 9.70 5.49 0.46
CA MET A 280 9.71 6.47 1.57
C MET A 280 10.68 7.63 1.32
N GLU A 281 11.82 7.34 0.72
CA GLU A 281 12.82 8.36 0.38
C GLU A 281 12.29 9.31 -0.69
N GLN A 282 11.66 8.77 -1.74
CA GLN A 282 11.04 9.56 -2.81
C GLN A 282 9.94 10.49 -2.27
N PHE A 283 9.10 9.99 -1.38
CA PHE A 283 8.10 10.83 -0.71
C PHE A 283 8.75 11.98 0.05
N ARG A 284 9.82 11.71 0.80
CA ARG A 284 10.51 12.71 1.59
C ARG A 284 11.22 13.75 0.72
N MET A 285 11.84 13.30 -0.36
CA MET A 285 12.49 14.20 -1.34
C MET A 285 11.46 15.09 -2.03
N LEU A 286 10.32 14.52 -2.44
CA LEU A 286 9.24 15.27 -3.07
C LEU A 286 8.65 16.33 -2.14
N ASP A 287 8.35 15.99 -0.90
CA ASP A 287 7.86 16.93 0.12
C ASP A 287 8.86 18.07 0.35
N SER A 288 10.15 17.73 0.49
CA SER A 288 11.21 18.73 0.66
C SER A 288 11.34 19.66 -0.55
N TYR A 289 11.22 19.11 -1.75
CA TYR A 289 11.29 19.90 -2.98
C TYR A 289 10.07 20.83 -3.13
N GLN A 290 8.87 20.32 -2.87
CA GLN A 290 7.65 21.13 -2.90
C GLN A 290 7.70 22.28 -1.90
N ARG A 291 8.19 22.04 -0.68
CA ARG A 291 8.37 23.09 0.34
C ARG A 291 9.40 24.14 -0.10
N ALA A 292 10.52 23.69 -0.68
CA ALA A 292 11.55 24.60 -1.17
C ALA A 292 11.05 25.50 -2.32
N GLU A 293 10.28 24.95 -3.26
CA GLU A 293 9.67 25.71 -4.34
C GLU A 293 8.60 26.71 -3.82
N LEU A 294 7.76 26.25 -2.89
CA LEU A 294 6.77 27.13 -2.24
C LEU A 294 7.46 28.26 -1.47
N GLN A 295 8.51 27.96 -0.71
CA GLN A 295 9.30 28.96 -0.01
C GLN A 295 9.94 29.97 -0.98
N SER A 296 10.48 29.45 -2.08
CA SER A 296 11.05 30.31 -3.14
C SER A 296 9.96 31.21 -3.76
N ALA A 297 8.79 30.68 -4.05
CA ALA A 297 7.67 31.46 -4.58
C ALA A 297 7.22 32.56 -3.60
N ILE A 298 7.18 32.28 -2.29
CA ILE A 298 6.84 33.24 -1.25
C ILE A 298 7.91 34.36 -1.20
N VAL A 299 9.20 33.99 -1.18
CA VAL A 299 10.30 34.96 -1.17
C VAL A 299 10.24 35.82 -2.42
N ASN A 300 10.00 35.22 -3.59
CA ASN A 300 9.88 35.94 -4.85
C ASN A 300 8.70 36.93 -4.87
N ALA A 301 7.60 36.57 -4.20
CA ALA A 301 6.45 37.47 -4.09
C ALA A 301 6.67 38.63 -3.11
N LEU A 302 7.59 38.46 -2.15
CA LEU A 302 7.91 39.48 -1.13
C LEU A 302 9.04 40.42 -1.58
N VAL A 303 9.98 39.96 -2.42
CA VAL A 303 11.15 40.73 -2.88
C VAL A 303 10.89 41.25 -4.29
N ALA A 304 10.55 42.52 -4.42
CA ALA A 304 10.28 43.13 -5.72
C ALA A 304 11.54 43.63 -6.44
N ALA A 305 12.54 44.11 -5.69
CA ALA A 305 13.77 44.63 -6.22
C ALA A 305 14.90 44.63 -5.18
N ILE A 306 16.12 44.58 -5.65
CA ILE A 306 17.35 44.75 -4.85
C ILE A 306 17.99 46.08 -5.21
N ILE A 307 18.39 46.80 -4.21
CA ILE A 307 19.15 48.05 -4.40
C ILE A 307 20.63 47.73 -4.25
N GLU A 308 21.37 47.80 -5.35
CA GLU A 308 22.83 47.60 -5.37
C GLU A 308 23.55 48.94 -5.36
N THR A 309 24.54 49.08 -4.50
CA THR A 309 25.44 50.23 -4.43
C THR A 309 26.85 49.78 -4.77
N PRO A 310 27.38 50.13 -5.95
CA PRO A 310 28.74 49.73 -6.36
C PRO A 310 29.84 50.56 -5.72
N LEU A 311 29.48 51.67 -5.06
CA LEU A 311 30.45 52.58 -4.43
C LEU A 311 30.66 52.23 -2.95
N ASP A 312 31.91 52.39 -2.49
CA ASP A 312 32.25 52.20 -1.08
C ASP A 312 31.53 53.26 -0.22
N PRO A 313 31.00 52.87 0.97
CA PRO A 313 30.28 53.79 1.85
C PRO A 313 31.03 55.07 2.23
N SER A 314 32.37 55.02 2.33
CA SER A 314 33.21 56.21 2.61
C SER A 314 33.20 57.17 1.44
N THR A 315 33.30 56.66 0.21
CA THR A 315 33.27 57.49 -1.01
C THR A 315 31.91 58.17 -1.20
N LEU A 316 30.82 57.45 -0.87
CA LEU A 316 29.48 58.01 -0.92
C LEU A 316 29.24 59.08 0.14
N ALA A 317 29.75 58.89 1.36
CA ALA A 317 29.63 59.84 2.44
C ALA A 317 30.39 61.13 2.11
N GLU A 318 31.58 61.04 1.51
CA GLU A 318 32.34 62.25 1.02
C GLU A 318 31.59 63.01 -0.09
N MET A 319 30.94 62.28 -1.03
CA MET A 319 30.15 62.92 -2.10
C MET A 319 28.90 63.63 -1.58
N VAL A 320 28.33 63.21 -0.49
CA VAL A 320 27.12 63.79 0.13
C VAL A 320 27.50 64.84 1.22
N GLY A 321 28.81 64.99 1.53
CA GLY A 321 29.30 65.98 2.50
C GLY A 321 29.05 65.63 3.96
N GLY A 322 28.91 64.31 4.30
CA GLY A 322 28.58 63.83 5.63
C GLY A 322 29.50 62.74 6.13
N ASP A 323 29.26 62.29 7.40
CA ASP A 323 29.95 61.17 8.01
C ASP A 323 29.41 59.84 7.47
N ALA A 324 30.31 58.94 7.13
CA ALA A 324 29.99 57.60 6.63
C ALA A 324 29.04 56.80 7.56
N ASN A 325 29.20 56.96 8.88
CA ASN A 325 28.34 56.31 9.87
C ASN A 325 26.91 56.89 9.88
N ALA A 326 26.78 58.23 9.71
CA ALA A 326 25.48 58.88 9.62
C ALA A 326 24.74 58.48 8.33
N TYR A 327 25.47 58.34 7.21
CA TYR A 327 24.92 57.84 5.96
C TYR A 327 24.41 56.40 6.08
N LEU A 328 25.21 55.51 6.68
CA LEU A 328 24.81 54.11 6.89
C LEU A 328 23.62 53.97 7.86
N ALA A 329 23.57 54.80 8.90
CA ALA A 329 22.44 54.83 9.81
C ALA A 329 21.15 55.27 9.11
N ALA A 330 21.20 56.34 8.33
CA ALA A 330 20.06 56.84 7.54
C ALA A 330 19.61 55.79 6.49
N LYS A 331 20.56 55.11 5.85
CA LYS A 331 20.26 54.05 4.89
C LYS A 331 19.62 52.81 5.54
N ASN A 332 20.03 52.46 6.75
CA ASN A 332 19.44 51.32 7.50
C ASN A 332 18.04 51.65 8.05
N GLU A 333 17.72 52.89 8.31
CA GLU A 333 16.39 53.36 8.70
C GLU A 333 15.43 53.52 7.52
N TYR A 334 15.97 53.66 6.30
CA TYR A 334 15.18 53.85 5.08
C TYR A 334 14.42 52.59 4.70
N ARG A 335 13.16 52.52 5.09
CA ARG A 335 12.25 51.44 4.74
C ARG A 335 11.38 51.84 3.56
N VAL A 336 11.57 51.19 2.44
CA VAL A 336 10.74 51.37 1.24
C VAL A 336 9.53 50.44 1.32
N GLN A 337 8.33 51.02 1.35
CA GLN A 337 7.11 50.27 1.14
C GLN A 337 6.72 50.36 -0.34
N LEU A 338 6.69 49.20 -1.02
CA LEU A 338 6.31 49.12 -2.43
C LEU A 338 4.77 49.07 -2.52
N GLU A 339 4.16 50.24 -2.79
CA GLU A 339 2.75 50.30 -3.22
C GLU A 339 2.74 50.49 -4.75
N GLY A 340 1.78 49.83 -5.43
CA GLY A 340 1.74 49.75 -6.89
C GLY A 340 1.86 51.15 -7.57
N GLY A 341 2.87 51.29 -8.43
CA GLY A 341 3.08 52.50 -9.24
C GLY A 341 3.93 53.59 -8.59
N THR A 342 4.57 53.35 -7.44
CA THR A 342 5.39 54.36 -6.72
C THR A 342 6.78 54.46 -7.34
N VAL A 343 7.21 55.67 -7.66
CA VAL A 343 8.60 55.99 -8.08
C VAL A 343 9.39 56.40 -6.84
N PHE A 344 10.48 55.66 -6.54
CA PHE A 344 11.33 55.94 -5.38
C PHE A 344 12.53 56.80 -5.77
N PRO A 345 12.85 57.83 -5.01
CA PRO A 345 14.15 58.45 -5.11
C PRO A 345 15.22 57.49 -4.55
N LEU A 346 16.16 57.06 -5.37
CA LEU A 346 17.32 56.27 -4.95
C LEU A 346 18.42 57.23 -4.45
N TYR A 347 19.28 56.74 -3.54
CA TYR A 347 20.47 57.48 -3.16
C TYR A 347 21.46 57.58 -4.35
N PRO A 348 22.29 58.63 -4.42
CA PRO A 348 23.27 58.73 -5.48
C PRO A 348 24.19 57.53 -5.56
N GLY A 349 24.26 56.91 -6.73
CA GLY A 349 25.03 55.69 -6.98
C GLY A 349 24.27 54.38 -6.82
N ASP A 350 23.07 54.37 -6.26
CA ASP A 350 22.25 53.19 -6.13
C ASP A 350 21.59 52.82 -7.48
N LYS A 351 21.56 51.53 -7.78
CA LYS A 351 20.82 50.95 -8.90
C LYS A 351 19.77 50.01 -8.38
N MET A 352 18.56 50.18 -8.85
CA MET A 352 17.49 49.21 -8.61
C MET A 352 17.60 48.10 -9.64
N VAL A 353 17.86 46.88 -9.19
CA VAL A 353 17.85 45.69 -10.02
C VAL A 353 16.56 44.94 -9.70
N PRO A 354 15.66 44.76 -10.67
CA PRO A 354 14.47 43.94 -10.43
C PRO A 354 14.89 42.53 -10.02
N PHE A 355 14.37 42.08 -8.91
CA PHE A 355 14.57 40.71 -8.49
C PHE A 355 13.68 39.80 -9.36
N ALA A 356 14.27 39.25 -10.41
CA ALA A 356 13.62 38.32 -11.33
C ALA A 356 14.21 36.92 -11.14
N PRO A 357 13.80 36.20 -10.12
CA PRO A 357 14.29 34.84 -9.91
C PRO A 357 13.77 33.92 -10.99
N GLU A 358 14.59 33.00 -11.45
CA GLU A 358 14.24 31.96 -12.41
C GLU A 358 13.39 30.83 -11.79
N ARG A 359 12.90 31.01 -10.55
CA ARG A 359 12.07 30.05 -9.83
C ARG A 359 10.68 30.62 -9.50
N PRO A 360 9.60 29.81 -9.51
CA PRO A 360 9.56 28.34 -9.69
C PRO A 360 10.01 27.90 -11.07
N ALA A 361 10.83 26.83 -11.10
CA ALA A 361 11.36 26.31 -12.36
C ALA A 361 10.23 25.80 -13.25
N ASN A 362 10.25 26.15 -14.54
CA ASN A 362 9.26 25.67 -15.53
C ASN A 362 9.17 24.12 -15.58
N GLN A 363 10.20 23.43 -15.11
CA GLN A 363 10.28 21.97 -15.07
C GLN A 363 9.70 21.36 -13.78
N PHE A 364 9.29 22.15 -12.78
CA PHE A 364 8.77 21.66 -11.51
C PHE A 364 7.60 20.70 -11.67
N PRO A 365 6.53 20.99 -12.44
CA PRO A 365 5.41 20.07 -12.61
C PRO A 365 5.81 18.73 -13.26
N ALA A 366 6.68 18.77 -14.28
CA ALA A 366 7.14 17.57 -14.98
C ALA A 366 8.01 16.66 -14.10
N PHE A 367 8.85 17.26 -13.26
CA PHE A 367 9.65 16.50 -12.30
C PHE A 367 8.78 15.86 -11.21
N CYS A 368 7.83 16.59 -10.63
CA CYS A 368 6.88 16.04 -9.68
C CYS A 368 6.10 14.89 -10.29
N GLU A 369 5.58 15.04 -11.51
CA GLU A 369 4.87 13.99 -12.24
C GLU A 369 5.73 12.74 -12.44
N PHE A 370 7.00 12.89 -12.77
CA PHE A 370 7.94 11.76 -12.90
C PHE A 370 8.12 11.00 -11.58
N VAL A 371 8.35 11.71 -10.47
CA VAL A 371 8.49 11.11 -9.13
C VAL A 371 7.19 10.42 -8.70
N MET A 372 6.04 11.03 -8.96
CA MET A 372 4.73 10.44 -8.67
C MET A 372 4.48 9.15 -9.44
N ARG A 373 4.92 9.06 -10.69
CA ARG A 373 4.85 7.82 -11.47
C ARG A 373 5.72 6.72 -10.87
N GLN A 374 6.91 7.03 -10.36
CA GLN A 374 7.76 6.06 -9.67
C GLN A 374 7.10 5.55 -8.37
N ILE A 375 6.50 6.46 -7.59
CA ILE A 375 5.75 6.11 -6.39
C ILE A 375 4.57 5.21 -6.76
N GLY A 376 3.77 5.60 -7.75
CA GLY A 376 2.63 4.83 -8.23
C GLY A 376 3.01 3.41 -8.68
N LEU A 377 4.10 3.28 -9.42
CA LEU A 377 4.62 1.97 -9.85
C LEU A 377 4.87 1.03 -8.66
N SER A 378 5.47 1.51 -7.59
CA SER A 378 5.75 0.71 -6.39
C SER A 378 4.48 0.34 -5.61
N LEU A 379 3.42 1.12 -5.74
CA LEU A 379 2.13 0.89 -5.12
C LEU A 379 1.18 0.05 -6.00
N GLY A 380 1.58 -0.26 -7.23
CA GLY A 380 0.73 -0.93 -8.21
C GLY A 380 -0.39 -0.03 -8.74
N LEU A 381 -0.22 1.29 -8.66
CA LEU A 381 -1.19 2.30 -9.09
C LEU A 381 -0.61 3.14 -10.23
N PRO A 382 -1.34 3.37 -11.32
CA PRO A 382 -0.97 4.34 -12.33
C PRO A 382 -1.06 5.77 -11.77
N TYR A 383 -0.36 6.71 -12.39
CA TYR A 383 -0.33 8.12 -12.02
C TYR A 383 -1.74 8.71 -11.86
N GLU A 384 -2.62 8.42 -12.77
CA GLU A 384 -4.00 8.91 -12.83
C GLU A 384 -4.82 8.51 -11.59
N GLN A 385 -4.57 7.33 -11.03
CA GLN A 385 -5.23 6.87 -9.81
C GLN A 385 -4.57 7.43 -8.55
N VAL A 386 -3.24 7.60 -8.56
CA VAL A 386 -2.51 8.21 -7.42
C VAL A 386 -2.91 9.66 -7.24
N MET A 387 -2.96 10.42 -8.35
CA MET A 387 -3.26 11.86 -8.36
C MET A 387 -4.75 12.15 -8.57
N LYS A 388 -5.55 11.14 -8.96
CA LYS A 388 -6.95 11.29 -9.39
C LYS A 388 -7.11 12.31 -10.53
N ASP A 389 -6.08 12.40 -11.39
CA ASP A 389 -6.01 13.31 -12.53
C ASP A 389 -6.01 12.56 -13.85
N PHE A 390 -7.12 12.62 -14.56
CA PHE A 390 -7.33 12.02 -15.88
C PHE A 390 -7.28 13.03 -17.03
N SER A 391 -6.91 14.28 -16.75
CA SER A 391 -6.97 15.39 -17.72
C SER A 391 -6.09 15.20 -18.95
N LYS A 392 -4.98 14.46 -18.81
CA LYS A 392 -3.98 14.21 -19.86
C LYS A 392 -4.14 12.85 -20.55
N THR A 393 -5.17 12.05 -20.19
CA THR A 393 -5.34 10.69 -20.71
C THR A 393 -6.41 10.61 -21.76
N THR A 394 -6.20 9.76 -22.77
CA THR A 394 -7.24 9.35 -23.70
C THR A 394 -8.08 8.22 -23.10
N TYR A 395 -9.29 8.03 -23.62
CA TYR A 395 -10.17 6.93 -23.19
C TYR A 395 -9.45 5.57 -23.20
N SER A 396 -8.72 5.28 -24.28
CA SER A 396 -8.02 3.99 -24.45
C SER A 396 -6.89 3.81 -23.44
N SER A 397 -6.09 4.86 -23.19
CA SER A 397 -4.99 4.81 -22.20
C SER A 397 -5.50 4.73 -20.76
N ALA A 398 -6.57 5.48 -20.43
CA ALA A 398 -7.21 5.39 -19.12
C ALA A 398 -7.77 3.97 -18.87
N ARG A 399 -8.43 3.38 -19.88
CA ARG A 399 -8.94 2.02 -19.78
C ARG A 399 -7.83 0.99 -19.56
N ALA A 400 -6.72 1.09 -20.30
CA ALA A 400 -5.57 0.20 -20.13
C ALA A 400 -4.98 0.30 -18.72
N ALA A 401 -4.80 1.52 -18.20
CA ALA A 401 -4.30 1.77 -16.86
C ALA A 401 -5.22 1.20 -15.76
N LEU A 402 -6.55 1.39 -15.91
CA LEU A 402 -7.53 0.86 -14.98
C LEU A 402 -7.59 -0.67 -14.99
N LEU A 403 -7.44 -1.32 -16.13
CA LEU A 403 -7.40 -2.78 -16.24
C LEU A 403 -6.16 -3.37 -15.57
N GLU A 404 -5.00 -2.71 -15.66
CA GLU A 404 -3.78 -3.14 -14.98
C GLU A 404 -3.92 -3.03 -13.46
N SER A 405 -4.44 -1.90 -12.97
CA SER A 405 -4.73 -1.72 -11.55
C SER A 405 -5.73 -2.74 -11.04
N TRP A 406 -6.73 -3.08 -11.85
CA TRP A 406 -7.74 -4.07 -11.46
C TRP A 406 -7.13 -5.44 -11.19
N ARG A 407 -6.13 -5.87 -11.98
CA ARG A 407 -5.38 -7.11 -11.71
C ARG A 407 -4.67 -7.05 -10.35
N TYR A 408 -4.04 -5.92 -10.04
CA TYR A 408 -3.42 -5.72 -8.73
C TYR A 408 -4.46 -5.82 -7.60
N PHE A 409 -5.59 -5.14 -7.71
CA PHE A 409 -6.64 -5.15 -6.68
C PHE A 409 -7.26 -6.55 -6.49
N THR A 410 -7.55 -7.26 -7.57
CA THR A 410 -8.12 -8.61 -7.49
C THR A 410 -7.14 -9.61 -6.87
N THR A 411 -5.85 -9.50 -7.16
CA THR A 411 -4.81 -10.32 -6.53
C THR A 411 -4.72 -10.05 -5.02
N ARG A 412 -4.74 -8.78 -4.62
CA ARG A 412 -4.72 -8.39 -3.19
C ARG A 412 -5.99 -8.81 -2.47
N ARG A 413 -7.14 -8.71 -3.12
CA ARG A 413 -8.41 -9.20 -2.59
C ARG A 413 -8.40 -10.71 -2.36
N SER A 414 -7.96 -11.48 -3.33
CA SER A 414 -7.83 -12.94 -3.21
C SER A 414 -6.91 -13.32 -2.05
N TRP A 415 -5.77 -12.65 -1.92
CA TRP A 415 -4.87 -12.85 -0.80
C TRP A 415 -5.53 -12.52 0.55
N LEU A 416 -6.17 -11.35 0.67
CA LEU A 416 -6.87 -10.94 1.89
C LEU A 416 -8.00 -11.90 2.26
N SER A 417 -8.78 -12.32 1.27
CA SER A 417 -9.86 -13.28 1.47
C SER A 417 -9.33 -14.61 1.99
N THR A 418 -8.23 -15.11 1.47
CA THR A 418 -7.62 -16.39 1.90
C THR A 418 -7.06 -16.32 3.32
N TYR A 419 -6.32 -15.26 3.62
CA TYR A 419 -5.58 -15.18 4.90
C TYR A 419 -6.35 -14.52 6.03
N TRP A 420 -7.42 -13.79 5.72
CA TRP A 420 -8.29 -13.15 6.71
C TRP A 420 -9.71 -13.68 6.68
N SER A 421 -10.49 -13.38 5.63
CA SER A 421 -11.94 -13.64 5.60
C SER A 421 -12.26 -15.13 5.77
N GLN A 422 -11.57 -15.99 5.04
CA GLN A 422 -11.72 -17.43 5.10
C GLN A 422 -11.39 -17.99 6.50
N GLN A 423 -10.36 -17.44 7.16
CA GLN A 423 -9.98 -17.88 8.50
C GLN A 423 -11.04 -17.53 9.55
N ILE A 424 -11.63 -16.35 9.46
CA ILE A 424 -12.70 -15.91 10.36
C ILE A 424 -13.97 -16.74 10.10
N TYR A 425 -14.29 -16.98 8.84
CA TYR A 425 -15.41 -17.81 8.44
C TYR A 425 -15.30 -19.23 9.01
N GLU A 426 -14.14 -19.86 8.91
CA GLU A 426 -13.90 -21.20 9.43
C GLU A 426 -14.06 -21.28 10.96
N LEU A 427 -13.64 -20.25 11.70
CA LEU A 427 -13.77 -20.17 13.15
C LEU A 427 -15.23 -20.00 13.58
N TRP A 428 -15.97 -19.16 12.88
CA TRP A 428 -17.39 -18.95 13.11
C TRP A 428 -18.22 -20.19 12.70
N PHE A 429 -17.90 -20.77 11.55
CA PHE A 429 -18.58 -21.93 11.02
C PHE A 429 -18.47 -23.15 11.97
N GLU A 430 -17.28 -23.39 12.52
CA GLU A 430 -17.07 -24.43 13.55
C GLU A 430 -18.00 -24.23 14.75
N GLU A 431 -18.19 -23.00 15.20
CA GLU A 431 -19.14 -22.71 16.27
C GLU A 431 -20.59 -22.97 15.85
N ALA A 432 -20.98 -22.50 14.67
CA ALA A 432 -22.35 -22.68 14.16
C ALA A 432 -22.74 -24.15 14.03
N VAL A 433 -21.83 -25.00 13.56
CA VAL A 433 -22.04 -26.45 13.49
C VAL A 433 -22.13 -27.07 14.89
N ASN A 434 -21.22 -26.75 15.79
CA ASN A 434 -21.22 -27.27 17.17
C ASN A 434 -22.44 -26.81 17.98
N ALA A 435 -22.99 -25.64 17.65
CA ALA A 435 -24.24 -25.15 18.24
C ALA A 435 -25.50 -25.77 17.59
N GLY A 436 -25.37 -26.62 16.57
CA GLY A 436 -26.47 -27.23 15.84
C GLY A 436 -27.25 -26.27 14.94
N LEU A 437 -26.69 -25.11 14.62
CA LEU A 437 -27.33 -24.10 13.76
C LEU A 437 -27.17 -24.41 12.27
N ILE A 438 -26.12 -25.12 11.93
CA ILE A 438 -25.81 -25.58 10.57
C ILE A 438 -25.67 -27.09 10.60
N GLU A 439 -26.40 -27.75 9.74
CA GLU A 439 -26.31 -29.22 9.56
C GLU A 439 -25.05 -29.53 8.72
N ALA A 440 -24.08 -30.21 9.32
CA ALA A 440 -22.84 -30.64 8.68
C ALA A 440 -22.39 -32.01 9.27
N PRO A 441 -22.99 -33.14 8.83
CA PRO A 441 -22.57 -34.44 9.30
C PRO A 441 -21.07 -34.68 9.07
N ASP A 442 -20.43 -35.35 10.04
CA ASP A 442 -18.99 -35.65 9.99
C ASP A 442 -18.08 -34.43 9.74
N TYR A 443 -18.48 -33.26 10.24
CA TYR A 443 -17.82 -31.96 9.97
C TYR A 443 -16.30 -32.04 10.13
N TYR A 444 -15.78 -32.57 11.22
CA TYR A 444 -14.35 -32.57 11.48
C TYR A 444 -13.54 -33.40 10.49
N ALA A 445 -14.13 -34.48 9.96
CA ALA A 445 -13.53 -35.31 8.92
C ALA A 445 -13.63 -34.65 7.53
N GLN A 446 -14.68 -33.88 7.30
CA GLN A 446 -15.03 -33.32 5.98
C GLN A 446 -14.99 -31.80 5.95
N LYS A 447 -14.34 -31.18 6.94
CA LYS A 447 -14.28 -29.71 7.11
C LYS A 447 -13.94 -28.99 5.82
N ALA A 448 -12.93 -29.45 5.10
CA ALA A 448 -12.45 -28.81 3.88
C ALA A 448 -13.51 -28.71 2.76
N PHE A 449 -14.50 -29.58 2.75
CA PHE A 449 -15.58 -29.58 1.77
C PHE A 449 -16.72 -28.64 2.15
N TYR A 450 -17.05 -28.54 3.45
CA TYR A 450 -18.10 -27.66 3.95
C TYR A 450 -17.73 -26.17 3.94
N VAL A 451 -16.47 -25.84 4.31
CA VAL A 451 -16.05 -24.46 4.48
C VAL A 451 -15.63 -23.76 3.18
N ARG A 452 -15.85 -24.38 2.02
CA ARG A 452 -15.56 -23.72 0.74
C ARG A 452 -16.47 -22.52 0.54
N ALA A 453 -15.87 -21.41 0.17
CA ALA A 453 -16.59 -20.16 -0.05
C ALA A 453 -15.88 -19.30 -1.10
N LYS A 454 -16.65 -18.45 -1.75
CA LYS A 454 -16.14 -17.35 -2.57
C LYS A 454 -16.34 -16.04 -1.80
N TRP A 455 -15.46 -15.09 -2.00
CA TRP A 455 -15.55 -13.76 -1.40
C TRP A 455 -15.74 -12.73 -2.50
N ILE A 456 -16.96 -12.18 -2.58
CA ILE A 456 -17.34 -11.23 -3.60
C ILE A 456 -16.98 -9.83 -3.09
N GLY A 457 -16.12 -9.14 -3.81
CA GLY A 457 -15.71 -7.77 -3.50
C GLY A 457 -16.33 -6.76 -4.45
N PRO A 458 -15.91 -5.48 -4.40
CA PRO A 458 -16.43 -4.44 -5.27
C PRO A 458 -16.22 -4.79 -6.74
N GLY A 459 -17.19 -4.45 -7.55
CA GLY A 459 -17.10 -4.54 -9.00
C GLY A 459 -16.07 -3.57 -9.57
N ARG A 460 -15.61 -3.85 -10.79
CA ARG A 460 -14.60 -3.00 -11.44
C ARG A 460 -15.16 -1.62 -11.87
N GLY A 461 -16.50 -1.46 -11.88
CA GLY A 461 -17.18 -0.32 -12.47
C GLY A 461 -17.22 -0.39 -13.99
N TRP A 462 -18.11 0.37 -14.59
CA TRP A 462 -18.28 0.41 -16.05
C TRP A 462 -17.68 1.69 -16.61
N ILE A 463 -16.85 1.54 -17.64
CA ILE A 463 -16.31 2.67 -18.39
C ILE A 463 -17.26 2.97 -19.59
N ASP A 464 -17.77 1.92 -20.25
CA ASP A 464 -18.76 1.99 -21.32
C ASP A 464 -19.86 0.96 -21.02
N PRO A 465 -20.94 1.36 -20.32
CA PRO A 465 -21.97 0.44 -19.84
C PRO A 465 -22.61 -0.38 -20.96
N VAL A 466 -22.82 0.22 -22.14
CA VAL A 466 -23.47 -0.46 -23.27
C VAL A 466 -22.59 -1.57 -23.84
N LYS A 467 -21.36 -1.23 -24.19
CA LYS A 467 -20.41 -2.22 -24.76
C LYS A 467 -20.05 -3.31 -23.77
N GLU A 468 -19.96 -2.99 -22.49
CA GLU A 468 -19.64 -3.98 -21.46
C GLU A 468 -20.81 -4.93 -21.21
N ALA A 469 -22.05 -4.43 -21.23
CA ALA A 469 -23.24 -5.28 -21.16
C ALA A 469 -23.39 -6.18 -22.39
N GLU A 470 -23.14 -5.66 -23.60
CA GLU A 470 -23.11 -6.45 -24.82
C GLU A 470 -22.01 -7.53 -24.77
N ALA A 471 -20.82 -7.19 -24.32
CA ALA A 471 -19.73 -8.14 -24.18
C ALA A 471 -20.05 -9.25 -23.16
N ALA A 472 -20.72 -8.93 -22.04
CA ALA A 472 -21.19 -9.91 -21.06
C ALA A 472 -22.21 -10.88 -21.67
N GLN A 473 -23.18 -10.36 -22.43
CA GLN A 473 -24.16 -11.19 -23.16
C GLN A 473 -23.47 -12.12 -24.15
N LEU A 474 -22.50 -11.61 -24.93
CA LEU A 474 -21.73 -12.41 -25.87
C LEU A 474 -20.92 -13.52 -25.21
N ARG A 475 -20.25 -13.21 -24.08
CA ARG A 475 -19.50 -14.23 -23.30
C ARG A 475 -20.41 -15.33 -22.76
N MET A 476 -21.57 -14.97 -22.24
CA MET A 476 -22.56 -15.95 -21.76
C MET A 476 -23.13 -16.78 -22.93
N ALA A 477 -23.47 -16.16 -24.05
CA ALA A 477 -23.96 -16.85 -25.24
C ALA A 477 -22.92 -17.81 -25.82
N ALA A 478 -21.64 -17.45 -25.79
CA ALA A 478 -20.53 -18.31 -26.21
C ALA A 478 -20.15 -19.41 -25.20
N GLY A 479 -20.79 -19.47 -24.03
CA GLY A 479 -20.48 -20.44 -22.98
C GLY A 479 -19.14 -20.19 -22.28
N ILE A 480 -18.53 -19.01 -22.45
CA ILE A 480 -17.25 -18.64 -21.83
C ILE A 480 -17.45 -18.12 -20.39
N SER A 481 -18.62 -17.52 -20.11
CA SER A 481 -18.99 -16.98 -18.80
C SER A 481 -20.37 -17.46 -18.35
N THR A 482 -20.65 -17.29 -17.06
CA THR A 482 -21.95 -17.58 -16.46
C THR A 482 -22.56 -16.30 -15.87
N LEU A 483 -23.88 -16.29 -15.64
CA LEU A 483 -24.54 -15.16 -14.97
C LEU A 483 -23.96 -14.92 -13.57
N GLU A 484 -23.61 -15.98 -12.85
CA GLU A 484 -22.93 -15.91 -11.56
C GLU A 484 -21.59 -15.15 -11.66
N ALA A 485 -20.76 -15.51 -12.66
CA ALA A 485 -19.48 -14.86 -12.86
C ALA A 485 -19.63 -13.38 -13.25
N GLU A 486 -20.58 -13.03 -14.12
CA GLU A 486 -20.84 -11.64 -14.52
C GLU A 486 -21.41 -10.81 -13.34
N CYS A 487 -22.28 -11.38 -12.50
CA CYS A 487 -22.75 -10.73 -11.28
C CYS A 487 -21.59 -10.48 -10.31
N ALA A 488 -20.73 -11.48 -10.09
CA ALA A 488 -19.56 -11.36 -9.21
C ALA A 488 -18.56 -10.29 -9.71
N GLU A 489 -18.35 -10.16 -11.04
CA GLU A 489 -17.55 -9.07 -11.62
C GLU A 489 -18.11 -7.68 -11.31
N GLN A 490 -19.43 -7.57 -11.10
CA GLN A 490 -20.09 -6.31 -10.71
C GLN A 490 -20.23 -6.15 -9.18
N GLY A 491 -19.70 -7.09 -8.40
CA GLY A 491 -19.80 -7.07 -6.94
C GLY A 491 -21.18 -7.46 -6.41
N LEU A 492 -21.98 -8.14 -7.23
CA LEU A 492 -23.32 -8.61 -6.88
C LEU A 492 -23.30 -10.11 -6.60
N ASP A 493 -24.13 -10.54 -5.66
CA ASP A 493 -24.42 -11.96 -5.46
C ASP A 493 -25.47 -12.41 -6.46
N TYR A 494 -25.21 -13.53 -7.12
CA TYR A 494 -26.10 -14.09 -8.13
C TYR A 494 -27.46 -14.47 -7.53
N ASN A 495 -27.48 -15.08 -6.35
CA ASN A 495 -28.70 -15.52 -5.70
C ASN A 495 -29.57 -14.33 -5.29
N ASP A 496 -28.95 -13.28 -4.69
CA ASP A 496 -29.65 -12.04 -4.34
C ASP A 496 -30.30 -11.42 -5.62
N VAL A 497 -29.59 -11.42 -6.76
CA VAL A 497 -30.09 -10.87 -8.03
C VAL A 497 -31.27 -11.68 -8.57
N ILE A 498 -31.20 -13.01 -8.56
CA ILE A 498 -32.30 -13.88 -9.05
C ILE A 498 -33.53 -13.78 -8.17
N ASP A 499 -33.36 -13.83 -6.86
CA ASP A 499 -34.46 -13.72 -5.89
C ASP A 499 -35.18 -12.37 -6.03
N GLN A 500 -34.42 -11.29 -6.12
CA GLN A 500 -34.97 -9.95 -6.32
C GLN A 500 -35.75 -9.86 -7.65
N ARG A 501 -35.19 -10.39 -8.74
CA ARG A 501 -35.88 -10.42 -10.06
C ARG A 501 -37.15 -11.25 -10.03
N ALA A 502 -37.17 -12.36 -9.31
CA ALA A 502 -38.37 -13.19 -9.14
C ALA A 502 -39.48 -12.41 -8.41
N ILE A 503 -39.15 -11.73 -7.30
CA ILE A 503 -40.07 -10.87 -6.54
C ILE A 503 -40.60 -9.72 -7.41
N GLU A 504 -39.70 -9.06 -8.15
CA GLU A 504 -40.09 -7.95 -9.04
C GLU A 504 -41.04 -8.43 -10.16
N LYS A 505 -40.72 -9.56 -10.79
CA LYS A 505 -41.58 -10.16 -11.82
C LYS A 505 -42.97 -10.45 -11.28
N GLN A 506 -43.07 -11.13 -10.14
CA GLN A 506 -44.35 -11.43 -9.50
C GLN A 506 -45.16 -10.15 -9.20
N ARG A 507 -44.53 -9.13 -8.61
CA ARG A 507 -45.18 -7.86 -8.30
C ARG A 507 -45.67 -7.10 -9.54
N LEU A 508 -44.89 -7.14 -10.64
CA LEU A 508 -45.27 -6.53 -11.90
C LEU A 508 -46.41 -7.29 -12.59
N GLU A 509 -46.45 -8.62 -12.50
CA GLU A 509 -47.54 -9.45 -12.96
C GLU A 509 -48.85 -9.18 -12.17
N GLU A 510 -48.76 -9.14 -10.84
CA GLU A 510 -49.89 -8.81 -9.95
C GLU A 510 -50.47 -7.40 -10.20
N ALA A 511 -49.59 -6.45 -10.51
CA ALA A 511 -49.98 -5.07 -10.84
C ALA A 511 -50.44 -4.87 -12.29
N GLY A 512 -50.35 -5.91 -13.14
CA GLY A 512 -50.68 -5.80 -14.57
C GLY A 512 -49.68 -4.96 -15.38
N LEU A 513 -48.47 -4.75 -14.88
CA LEU A 513 -47.40 -3.93 -15.47
C LEU A 513 -46.32 -4.78 -16.15
N TRP A 514 -46.41 -6.11 -16.08
CA TRP A 514 -45.42 -6.98 -16.68
C TRP A 514 -45.45 -6.90 -18.21
N VAL A 515 -44.33 -6.48 -18.78
CA VAL A 515 -44.10 -6.53 -20.22
C VAL A 515 -42.99 -7.55 -20.48
N ALA A 516 -43.29 -8.59 -21.26
CA ALA A 516 -42.25 -9.56 -21.60
C ALA A 516 -41.11 -8.84 -22.34
N PRO A 517 -39.84 -9.12 -21.98
CA PRO A 517 -38.70 -8.53 -22.69
C PRO A 517 -38.82 -8.87 -24.19
N PRO A 518 -38.48 -7.91 -25.08
CA PRO A 518 -38.54 -8.18 -26.50
C PRO A 518 -37.63 -9.38 -26.85
N PRO A 519 -38.03 -10.23 -27.82
CA PRO A 519 -37.21 -11.36 -28.22
C PRO A 519 -35.82 -10.85 -28.60
N GLN A 520 -34.82 -11.38 -27.95
CA GLN A 520 -33.42 -11.04 -28.25
C GLN A 520 -33.16 -11.39 -29.72
N LYS A 521 -32.76 -10.41 -30.52
CA LYS A 521 -32.25 -10.68 -31.86
C LYS A 521 -31.09 -11.66 -31.69
N PRO A 522 -31.05 -12.76 -32.49
CA PRO A 522 -29.88 -13.63 -32.45
C PRO A 522 -28.65 -12.73 -32.67
N VAL A 523 -27.68 -12.85 -31.81
CA VAL A 523 -26.42 -12.13 -31.91
C VAL A 523 -25.73 -12.71 -33.15
N GLY A 524 -26.02 -12.11 -34.33
CA GLY A 524 -25.32 -12.45 -35.55
C GLY A 524 -23.90 -11.94 -35.43
N PHE A 525 -22.93 -12.76 -35.78
CA PHE A 525 -21.60 -12.26 -36.07
C PHE A 525 -21.71 -11.11 -37.05
N PRO A 526 -20.94 -10.02 -36.91
CA PRO A 526 -20.91 -8.95 -37.89
C PRO A 526 -20.74 -9.59 -39.28
N ALA A 527 -21.66 -9.30 -40.19
CA ALA A 527 -21.48 -9.72 -41.59
C ALA A 527 -20.11 -9.25 -42.04
N GLU A 528 -19.35 -10.14 -42.67
CA GLU A 528 -18.09 -9.75 -43.31
C GLU A 528 -18.37 -8.49 -44.14
N PRO A 529 -17.48 -7.49 -44.10
CA PRO A 529 -17.65 -6.30 -44.95
C PRO A 529 -17.75 -6.76 -46.40
N GLU A 530 -18.86 -6.43 -47.06
CA GLU A 530 -19.02 -6.66 -48.51
C GLU A 530 -17.78 -6.09 -49.20
N GLU A 531 -17.02 -6.98 -49.84
CA GLU A 531 -15.89 -6.58 -50.69
C GLU A 531 -16.46 -5.67 -51.78
N THR A 532 -16.16 -4.40 -51.71
CA THR A 532 -16.45 -3.45 -52.79
C THR A 532 -15.71 -3.94 -54.04
N PRO A 533 -16.41 -4.24 -55.16
CA PRO A 533 -15.74 -4.73 -56.34
C PRO A 533 -14.73 -3.69 -56.83
N VAL A 534 -13.46 -4.11 -56.90
CA VAL A 534 -12.38 -3.31 -57.48
C VAL A 534 -12.73 -3.00 -58.92
N ARG A 535 -13.07 -1.74 -59.24
CA ARG A 535 -13.21 -1.27 -60.62
C ARG A 535 -11.88 -1.45 -61.32
N ALA A 536 -11.89 -2.29 -62.37
CA ALA A 536 -10.76 -2.41 -63.26
C ALA A 536 -10.45 -1.05 -63.93
N PRO A 537 -9.17 -0.67 -64.07
CA PRO A 537 -8.81 0.55 -64.77
C PRO A 537 -9.10 0.39 -66.26
N LEU A 538 -9.75 1.43 -66.88
CA LEU A 538 -9.90 1.62 -68.30
C LEU A 538 -8.56 1.94 -68.96
#